data_9bc001db7ad64d22c6695cebe6dcbee4
#
_entry.id   9bc001db7ad64d22c6695cebe6dcbee4
#
_cell.length_a   1.000
_cell.length_b   1.000
_cell.length_c   1.000
_cell.angle_alpha   90.00
_cell.angle_beta   90.00
_cell.angle_gamma   90.00
#
_symmetry.space_group_name_H-M   'P 1'
#
loop_
_entity.id
_entity.type
_entity.pdbx_description
1 polymer ?
#
loop_
_entity_poly.entity_id
_entity_poly.type
_entity_poly.pdbx_seq_one_letter_code
_entity_poly.pdbx_strand_id
1 'polypeptide(L)'
;MKITVGIPAYNEEKNIAGIISRVKKYADSIIVCDDGSNDLTSEISEQLGAIVIKHSKNKGYGAAINSLFLKAKELESDVFLTFDADGQHRIEDIPVVSDPIIKNRVDVAIGSRFLDTKSEEMPNYRKVGIKIITKITNLSIKEKLTDSQSGFRAYSKKALQEITPSDEGMGVSTEILIKASNLELKIAEVPIKVNYDGDTSTHDPVSHGTSVILSTIKFTSIHNPLKFYGIPGIIFLIIGLIFVAWTIQIYAETQEIITNVSLIGIGSVVLGTILLITAVILFSIVTVVNSKK
;
A
#
# COMPACT_ATOMS: atom_id res chain seq x y z
N MET A 1 -17.05 17.69 -15.22
CA MET A 1 -16.11 16.74 -14.59
C MET A 1 -16.52 16.61 -13.15
N LYS A 2 -16.93 15.44 -12.74
CA LYS A 2 -17.46 15.18 -11.39
C LYS A 2 -16.33 14.73 -10.47
N ILE A 3 -16.03 15.54 -9.46
CA ILE A 3 -15.01 15.26 -8.44
C ILE A 3 -15.72 14.69 -7.19
N THR A 4 -15.32 13.49 -6.79
CA THR A 4 -15.85 12.84 -5.59
C THR A 4 -14.71 12.62 -4.59
N VAL A 5 -14.94 12.99 -3.33
CA VAL A 5 -14.01 12.73 -2.22
C VAL A 5 -14.58 11.63 -1.34
N GLY A 6 -13.81 10.58 -1.14
CA GLY A 6 -14.12 9.47 -0.26
C GLY A 6 -13.31 9.56 1.03
N ILE A 7 -13.98 9.49 2.17
CA ILE A 7 -13.40 9.64 3.50
C ILE A 7 -13.67 8.36 4.29
N PRO A 8 -12.65 7.51 4.54
CA PRO A 8 -12.77 6.42 5.50
C PRO A 8 -12.75 7.01 6.91
N ALA A 9 -13.67 6.59 7.77
CA ALA A 9 -13.79 7.09 9.13
C ALA A 9 -14.11 5.98 10.14
N TYR A 10 -13.52 6.07 11.32
CA TYR A 10 -13.80 5.21 12.47
C TYR A 10 -13.59 5.96 13.77
N ASN A 11 -14.67 6.31 14.48
CA ASN A 11 -14.67 7.12 15.70
C ASN A 11 -14.00 8.50 15.50
N GLU A 12 -14.46 9.23 14.49
CA GLU A 12 -13.92 10.53 14.09
C GLU A 12 -14.90 11.71 14.32
N GLU A 13 -15.83 11.59 15.27
CA GLU A 13 -16.83 12.64 15.55
C GLU A 13 -16.23 14.03 15.79
N LYS A 14 -14.99 14.08 16.32
CA LYS A 14 -14.29 15.35 16.62
C LYS A 14 -13.77 16.05 15.37
N ASN A 15 -13.41 15.30 14.33
CA ASN A 15 -12.71 15.82 13.17
C ASN A 15 -13.62 15.91 11.93
N ILE A 16 -14.55 14.95 11.79
CA ILE A 16 -15.30 14.74 10.55
C ILE A 16 -16.10 15.97 10.10
N ALA A 17 -16.69 16.72 11.04
CA ALA A 17 -17.47 17.92 10.71
C ALA A 17 -16.62 19.00 10.02
N GLY A 18 -15.44 19.28 10.58
CA GLY A 18 -14.49 20.26 10.03
C GLY A 18 -13.98 19.86 8.66
N ILE A 19 -13.71 18.56 8.48
CA ILE A 19 -13.21 18.00 7.21
C ILE A 19 -14.29 18.11 6.13
N ILE A 20 -15.51 17.59 6.35
CA ILE A 20 -16.59 17.64 5.36
C ILE A 20 -16.90 19.09 4.96
N SER A 21 -17.02 20.00 5.92
CA SER A 21 -17.34 21.42 5.65
C SER A 21 -16.32 22.10 4.75
N ARG A 22 -15.02 21.76 4.89
CA ARG A 22 -13.94 22.35 4.10
C ARG A 22 -13.77 21.65 2.75
N VAL A 23 -13.90 20.30 2.70
CA VAL A 23 -13.81 19.49 1.47
C VAL A 23 -14.90 19.85 0.45
N LYS A 24 -16.09 20.27 0.92
CA LYS A 24 -17.20 20.75 0.04
C LYS A 24 -16.79 21.82 -0.96
N LYS A 25 -15.73 22.58 -0.71
CA LYS A 25 -15.25 23.62 -1.64
C LYS A 25 -14.56 23.03 -2.89
N TYR A 26 -14.18 21.74 -2.84
CA TYR A 26 -13.34 21.08 -3.85
C TYR A 26 -14.01 19.85 -4.48
N ALA A 27 -15.17 19.43 -3.97
CA ALA A 27 -15.84 18.20 -4.39
C ALA A 27 -17.30 18.44 -4.72
N ASP A 28 -17.77 17.83 -5.82
CA ASP A 28 -19.20 17.78 -6.20
C ASP A 28 -19.99 16.78 -5.34
N SER A 29 -19.31 15.76 -4.84
CA SER A 29 -19.88 14.73 -3.94
C SER A 29 -18.86 14.31 -2.88
N ILE A 30 -19.34 14.07 -1.67
CA ILE A 30 -18.54 13.52 -0.57
C ILE A 30 -19.16 12.21 -0.14
N ILE A 31 -18.36 11.17 -0.05
CA ILE A 31 -18.73 9.86 0.48
C ILE A 31 -17.95 9.65 1.76
N VAL A 32 -18.63 9.31 2.85
CA VAL A 32 -18.01 8.87 4.10
C VAL A 32 -18.30 7.38 4.27
N CYS A 33 -17.26 6.59 4.45
CA CYS A 33 -17.41 5.20 4.88
C CYS A 33 -17.11 5.12 6.38
N ASP A 34 -18.17 5.01 7.16
CA ASP A 34 -18.08 4.77 8.60
C ASP A 34 -17.87 3.28 8.84
N ASP A 35 -16.68 2.92 9.27
CA ASP A 35 -16.27 1.53 9.51
C ASP A 35 -16.73 0.99 10.87
N GLY A 36 -18.01 1.22 11.20
CA GLY A 36 -18.65 0.71 12.41
C GLY A 36 -18.29 1.51 13.66
N SER A 37 -18.32 2.84 13.58
CA SER A 37 -18.12 3.74 14.72
C SER A 37 -19.16 3.52 15.81
N ASN A 38 -18.76 3.83 17.04
CA ASN A 38 -19.63 3.82 18.22
C ASN A 38 -19.99 5.25 18.70
N ASP A 39 -19.52 6.27 17.97
CA ASP A 39 -19.72 7.68 18.24
C ASP A 39 -20.68 8.31 17.19
N LEU A 40 -20.76 9.63 17.15
CA LEU A 40 -21.64 10.37 16.24
C LEU A 40 -21.07 10.60 14.82
N THR A 41 -20.02 9.86 14.42
CA THR A 41 -19.36 10.03 13.12
C THR A 41 -20.33 9.94 11.94
N SER A 42 -21.21 8.91 11.90
CA SER A 42 -22.20 8.74 10.84
C SER A 42 -23.21 9.87 10.81
N GLU A 43 -23.83 10.15 11.94
CA GLU A 43 -24.91 11.13 12.10
C GLU A 43 -24.44 12.54 11.70
N ILE A 44 -23.25 12.95 12.13
CA ILE A 44 -22.64 14.22 11.74
C ILE A 44 -22.41 14.27 10.23
N SER A 45 -21.90 13.18 9.66
CA SER A 45 -21.61 13.11 8.23
C SER A 45 -22.88 13.24 7.38
N GLU A 46 -23.96 12.56 7.76
CA GLU A 46 -25.27 12.63 7.08
C GLU A 46 -25.88 14.04 7.16
N GLN A 47 -25.89 14.66 8.37
CA GLN A 47 -26.38 16.01 8.57
C GLN A 47 -25.62 17.06 7.76
N LEU A 48 -24.34 16.84 7.52
CA LEU A 48 -23.54 17.69 6.65
C LEU A 48 -23.69 17.33 5.15
N GLY A 49 -24.62 16.44 4.78
CA GLY A 49 -24.95 16.12 3.40
C GLY A 49 -23.92 15.25 2.68
N ALA A 50 -23.10 14.52 3.41
CA ALA A 50 -22.27 13.45 2.81
C ALA A 50 -23.13 12.21 2.53
N ILE A 51 -22.74 11.43 1.54
CA ILE A 51 -23.30 10.10 1.29
C ILE A 51 -22.59 9.15 2.26
N VAL A 52 -23.31 8.58 3.23
CA VAL A 52 -22.73 7.72 4.25
C VAL A 52 -22.92 6.25 3.88
N ILE A 53 -21.85 5.47 3.94
CA ILE A 53 -21.83 4.02 3.92
C ILE A 53 -21.48 3.56 5.33
N LYS A 54 -22.36 2.81 5.98
CA LYS A 54 -22.15 2.34 7.35
C LYS A 54 -21.89 0.84 7.38
N HIS A 55 -20.74 0.44 7.91
CA HIS A 55 -20.46 -0.96 8.20
C HIS A 55 -21.09 -1.35 9.54
N SER A 56 -21.58 -2.59 9.64
CA SER A 56 -22.19 -3.11 10.87
C SER A 56 -21.19 -3.31 12.02
N LYS A 57 -19.90 -3.37 11.71
CA LYS A 57 -18.77 -3.48 12.65
C LYS A 57 -17.51 -3.02 11.93
N ASN A 58 -16.45 -2.74 12.70
CA ASN A 58 -15.14 -2.45 12.13
C ASN A 58 -14.65 -3.64 11.29
N LYS A 59 -14.40 -3.39 10.00
CA LYS A 59 -13.88 -4.35 9.01
C LYS A 59 -12.44 -4.03 8.61
N GLY A 60 -11.95 -2.85 8.99
CA GLY A 60 -10.61 -2.37 8.66
C GLY A 60 -10.57 -1.34 7.54
N TYR A 61 -9.48 -0.57 7.55
CA TYR A 61 -9.26 0.54 6.61
C TYR A 61 -9.44 0.14 5.14
N GLY A 62 -8.92 -1.01 4.73
CA GLY A 62 -9.05 -1.49 3.36
C GLY A 62 -10.48 -1.81 2.94
N ALA A 63 -11.29 -2.35 3.86
CA ALA A 63 -12.71 -2.58 3.62
C ALA A 63 -13.47 -1.26 3.41
N ALA A 64 -13.13 -0.21 4.19
CA ALA A 64 -13.68 1.12 4.00
C ALA A 64 -13.27 1.70 2.63
N ILE A 65 -11.99 1.60 2.26
CA ILE A 65 -11.51 2.03 0.93
C ILE A 65 -12.24 1.29 -0.19
N ASN A 66 -12.44 -0.04 -0.09
CA ASN A 66 -13.18 -0.80 -1.10
C ASN A 66 -14.62 -0.29 -1.24
N SER A 67 -15.32 -0.07 -0.12
CA SER A 67 -16.69 0.47 -0.12
C SER A 67 -16.76 1.85 -0.77
N LEU A 68 -15.77 2.72 -0.51
CA LEU A 68 -15.64 4.03 -1.14
C LEU A 68 -15.41 3.92 -2.67
N PHE A 69 -14.55 2.99 -3.11
CA PHE A 69 -14.33 2.74 -4.55
C PHE A 69 -15.62 2.30 -5.24
N LEU A 70 -16.34 1.35 -4.65
CA LEU A 70 -17.62 0.86 -5.20
C LEU A 70 -18.65 1.99 -5.32
N LYS A 71 -18.77 2.82 -4.29
CA LYS A 71 -19.72 3.94 -4.31
C LYS A 71 -19.32 5.03 -5.28
N ALA A 72 -18.04 5.33 -5.41
CA ALA A 72 -17.54 6.28 -6.39
C ALA A 72 -17.75 5.82 -7.84
N LYS A 73 -17.64 4.49 -8.10
CA LYS A 73 -18.04 3.88 -9.39
C LYS A 73 -19.53 4.06 -9.68
N GLU A 74 -20.38 3.75 -8.70
CA GLU A 74 -21.85 3.93 -8.80
C GLU A 74 -22.24 5.38 -9.12
N LEU A 75 -21.52 6.34 -8.53
CA LEU A 75 -21.72 7.75 -8.77
C LEU A 75 -21.15 8.24 -10.11
N GLU A 76 -20.50 7.38 -10.88
CA GLU A 76 -19.84 7.71 -12.15
C GLU A 76 -18.84 8.86 -12.02
N SER A 77 -18.03 8.84 -10.96
CA SER A 77 -17.03 9.89 -10.69
C SER A 77 -15.97 9.96 -11.79
N ASP A 78 -15.70 11.17 -12.29
CA ASP A 78 -14.62 11.40 -13.26
C ASP A 78 -13.25 11.43 -12.56
N VAL A 79 -13.22 12.02 -11.34
CA VAL A 79 -12.07 12.04 -10.45
C VAL A 79 -12.53 11.61 -9.07
N PHE A 80 -11.87 10.60 -8.53
CA PHE A 80 -12.11 10.12 -7.19
C PHE A 80 -10.88 10.37 -6.32
N LEU A 81 -11.06 10.99 -5.15
CA LEU A 81 -10.00 11.19 -4.18
C LEU A 81 -10.29 10.41 -2.90
N THR A 82 -9.26 9.81 -2.31
CA THR A 82 -9.30 9.32 -0.93
C THR A 82 -8.64 10.34 -0.02
N PHE A 83 -9.28 10.63 1.12
CA PHE A 83 -8.83 11.63 2.09
C PHE A 83 -9.10 11.13 3.50
N ASP A 84 -8.07 11.04 4.36
CA ASP A 84 -8.22 10.48 5.70
C ASP A 84 -8.93 11.44 6.66
N ALA A 85 -9.73 10.88 7.60
CA ALA A 85 -10.55 11.65 8.54
C ALA A 85 -9.77 12.15 9.78
N ASP A 86 -8.48 11.83 9.92
CA ASP A 86 -7.66 12.13 11.10
C ASP A 86 -7.17 13.60 11.20
N GLY A 87 -7.49 14.40 10.18
CA GLY A 87 -7.11 15.82 10.12
C GLY A 87 -5.62 16.08 9.85
N GLN A 88 -4.80 15.07 9.60
CA GLN A 88 -3.38 15.24 9.33
C GLN A 88 -3.13 15.86 7.95
N HIS A 89 -3.96 15.55 6.95
CA HIS A 89 -3.82 16.07 5.59
C HIS A 89 -4.38 17.49 5.45
N ARG A 90 -3.68 18.33 4.71
CA ARG A 90 -4.17 19.67 4.37
C ARG A 90 -5.19 19.60 3.25
N ILE A 91 -6.37 20.14 3.50
CA ILE A 91 -7.47 20.15 2.52
C ILE A 91 -7.13 21.01 1.30
N GLU A 92 -6.29 22.04 1.50
CA GLU A 92 -5.77 22.89 0.44
C GLU A 92 -4.90 22.17 -0.60
N ASP A 93 -4.43 20.95 -0.27
CA ASP A 93 -3.65 20.12 -1.19
C ASP A 93 -4.56 19.27 -2.12
N ILE A 94 -5.89 19.26 -1.93
CA ILE A 94 -6.84 18.55 -2.82
C ILE A 94 -6.64 18.96 -4.30
N PRO A 95 -6.56 20.25 -4.66
CA PRO A 95 -6.28 20.64 -6.04
C PRO A 95 -4.93 20.13 -6.55
N VAL A 96 -3.91 20.10 -5.70
CA VAL A 96 -2.56 19.63 -6.07
C VAL A 96 -2.58 18.15 -6.43
N VAL A 97 -3.30 17.33 -5.63
CA VAL A 97 -3.38 15.88 -5.84
C VAL A 97 -4.31 15.54 -7.01
N SER A 98 -5.37 16.32 -7.25
CA SER A 98 -6.33 16.07 -8.35
C SER A 98 -5.86 16.60 -9.71
N ASP A 99 -5.03 17.64 -9.76
CA ASP A 99 -4.60 18.31 -11.01
C ASP A 99 -3.98 17.37 -12.05
N PRO A 100 -3.10 16.42 -11.72
CA PRO A 100 -2.55 15.47 -12.70
C PRO A 100 -3.62 14.59 -13.34
N ILE A 101 -4.68 14.23 -12.61
CA ILE A 101 -5.82 13.46 -13.13
C ILE A 101 -6.69 14.35 -14.03
N ILE A 102 -7.05 15.55 -13.55
CA ILE A 102 -7.88 16.50 -14.28
C ILE A 102 -7.23 16.85 -15.65
N LYS A 103 -5.91 16.95 -15.68
CA LYS A 103 -5.14 17.22 -16.91
C LYS A 103 -4.85 15.96 -17.72
N ASN A 104 -5.42 14.82 -17.39
CA ASN A 104 -5.24 13.52 -18.07
C ASN A 104 -3.76 13.12 -18.25
N ARG A 105 -2.90 13.49 -17.29
CA ARG A 105 -1.46 13.15 -17.32
C ARG A 105 -1.17 11.78 -16.75
N VAL A 106 -1.95 11.42 -15.72
CA VAL A 106 -1.81 10.15 -14.99
C VAL A 106 -3.19 9.56 -14.64
N ASP A 107 -3.21 8.28 -14.28
CA ASP A 107 -4.40 7.57 -13.84
C ASP A 107 -4.52 7.50 -12.31
N VAL A 108 -3.36 7.51 -11.61
CA VAL A 108 -3.27 7.53 -10.14
C VAL A 108 -2.27 8.60 -9.73
N ALA A 109 -2.70 9.54 -8.90
CA ALA A 109 -1.83 10.55 -8.29
C ALA A 109 -1.76 10.31 -6.78
N ILE A 110 -0.56 10.35 -6.22
CA ILE A 110 -0.29 10.09 -4.80
C ILE A 110 0.26 11.37 -4.19
N GLY A 111 -0.33 11.84 -3.09
CA GLY A 111 0.23 12.90 -2.29
C GLY A 111 1.41 12.36 -1.47
N SER A 112 2.63 12.66 -1.88
CA SER A 112 3.84 12.20 -1.19
C SER A 112 4.32 13.20 -0.15
N ARG A 113 4.61 12.70 1.05
CA ARG A 113 5.18 13.44 2.19
C ARG A 113 6.69 13.69 2.04
N PHE A 114 7.34 13.05 1.06
CA PHE A 114 8.80 13.05 0.91
C PHE A 114 9.32 13.79 -0.31
N LEU A 115 8.45 14.33 -1.16
CA LEU A 115 8.85 15.14 -2.32
C LEU A 115 9.23 16.58 -1.94
N ASP A 116 8.66 17.11 -0.86
CA ASP A 116 9.07 18.42 -0.34
C ASP A 116 10.08 18.23 0.80
N THR A 117 11.24 18.88 0.70
CA THR A 117 12.35 18.77 1.66
C THR A 117 12.03 19.33 3.05
N LYS A 118 10.90 19.98 3.24
CA LYS A 118 10.45 20.58 4.50
C LYS A 118 9.63 19.66 5.41
N SER A 119 9.53 18.35 5.12
CA SER A 119 8.82 17.38 5.97
C SER A 119 9.65 16.97 7.22
N GLU A 120 10.10 17.96 8.02
CA GLU A 120 10.99 17.72 9.17
C GLU A 120 10.29 17.19 10.42
N GLU A 121 8.96 17.20 10.47
CA GLU A 121 8.17 16.96 11.70
C GLU A 121 7.78 15.49 11.94
N MET A 122 8.04 14.60 10.98
CA MET A 122 7.68 13.18 11.12
C MET A 122 8.64 12.43 12.05
N PRO A 123 8.15 11.65 13.04
CA PRO A 123 8.98 10.79 13.88
C PRO A 123 9.85 9.84 13.05
N ASN A 124 11.14 9.72 13.39
CA ASN A 124 12.12 8.97 12.61
C ASN A 124 11.74 7.50 12.40
N TYR A 125 11.16 6.82 13.40
CA TYR A 125 10.72 5.43 13.28
C TYR A 125 9.63 5.25 12.21
N ARG A 126 8.67 6.22 12.13
CA ARG A 126 7.60 6.22 11.13
C ARG A 126 8.16 6.46 9.73
N LYS A 127 9.10 7.40 9.62
CA LYS A 127 9.82 7.70 8.35
C LYS A 127 10.58 6.49 7.84
N VAL A 128 11.29 5.76 8.73
CA VAL A 128 12.03 4.54 8.37
C VAL A 128 11.05 3.44 7.93
N GLY A 129 9.97 3.21 8.69
CA GLY A 129 8.95 2.22 8.35
C GLY A 129 8.35 2.45 6.96
N ILE A 130 7.91 3.67 6.66
CA ILE A 130 7.35 4.03 5.35
C ILE A 130 8.37 3.80 4.23
N LYS A 131 9.64 4.20 4.43
CA LYS A 131 10.70 4.00 3.42
C LYS A 131 10.97 2.53 3.14
N ILE A 132 10.96 1.67 4.17
CA ILE A 132 11.13 0.22 4.00
C ILE A 132 9.96 -0.35 3.18
N ILE A 133 8.72 -0.04 3.56
CA ILE A 133 7.53 -0.52 2.86
C ILE A 133 7.53 -0.02 1.41
N THR A 134 7.83 1.26 1.19
CA THR A 134 7.92 1.84 -0.16
C THR A 134 9.01 1.16 -0.99
N LYS A 135 10.16 0.84 -0.40
CA LYS A 135 11.22 0.10 -1.10
C LYS A 135 10.75 -1.30 -1.53
N ILE A 136 10.02 -1.99 -0.66
CA ILE A 136 9.45 -3.32 -0.99
C ILE A 136 8.39 -3.16 -2.10
N THR A 137 7.49 -2.17 -2.00
CA THR A 137 6.48 -1.89 -3.04
C THR A 137 7.12 -1.61 -4.40
N ASN A 138 8.19 -0.81 -4.43
CA ASN A 138 8.94 -0.49 -5.64
C ASN A 138 9.60 -1.70 -6.34
N LEU A 139 9.73 -2.85 -5.66
CA LEU A 139 10.16 -4.11 -6.31
C LEU A 139 9.05 -4.70 -7.20
N SER A 140 7.80 -4.31 -6.95
CA SER A 140 6.61 -4.89 -7.59
C SER A 140 5.93 -3.98 -8.61
N ILE A 141 6.33 -2.71 -8.68
CA ILE A 141 5.78 -1.72 -9.60
C ILE A 141 6.86 -1.21 -10.56
N LYS A 142 6.44 -0.61 -11.68
CA LYS A 142 7.34 -0.05 -12.71
C LYS A 142 7.90 1.30 -12.27
N GLU A 143 7.09 2.12 -11.63
CA GLU A 143 7.42 3.47 -11.15
C GLU A 143 8.25 3.40 -9.86
N LYS A 144 9.09 4.41 -9.64
CA LYS A 144 9.82 4.59 -8.39
C LYS A 144 9.13 5.62 -7.53
N LEU A 145 8.40 5.16 -6.53
CA LEU A 145 7.69 6.00 -5.58
C LEU A 145 8.58 6.35 -4.37
N THR A 146 8.28 7.48 -3.75
CA THR A 146 8.89 7.94 -2.49
C THR A 146 7.98 7.67 -1.29
N ASP A 147 6.64 7.57 -1.51
CA ASP A 147 5.63 7.35 -0.48
C ASP A 147 4.49 6.42 -0.93
N SER A 148 4.67 5.13 -0.82
CA SER A 148 3.63 4.14 -1.14
C SER A 148 2.52 4.03 -0.08
N GLN A 149 2.66 4.71 1.07
CA GLN A 149 1.75 4.54 2.21
C GLN A 149 0.81 5.72 2.45
N SER A 150 0.94 6.80 1.66
CA SER A 150 -0.02 7.90 1.75
C SER A 150 -1.42 7.45 1.36
N GLY A 151 -2.42 7.74 2.20
CA GLY A 151 -3.85 7.53 1.94
C GLY A 151 -4.45 8.62 1.05
N PHE A 152 -3.80 9.77 0.94
CA PHE A 152 -4.26 10.89 0.13
C PHE A 152 -3.89 10.69 -1.34
N ARG A 153 -4.86 10.22 -2.12
CA ARG A 153 -4.68 9.85 -3.53
C ARG A 153 -5.84 10.32 -4.39
N ALA A 154 -5.56 10.53 -5.68
CA ALA A 154 -6.59 10.75 -6.69
C ALA A 154 -6.51 9.67 -7.77
N TYR A 155 -7.67 9.31 -8.29
CA TYR A 155 -7.87 8.25 -9.29
C TYR A 155 -8.68 8.79 -10.45
N SER A 156 -8.27 8.48 -11.69
CA SER A 156 -9.06 8.73 -12.89
C SER A 156 -10.28 7.79 -12.95
N LYS A 157 -11.28 8.15 -13.77
CA LYS A 157 -12.42 7.27 -14.05
C LYS A 157 -11.96 5.88 -14.53
N LYS A 158 -10.90 5.84 -15.36
CA LYS A 158 -10.29 4.58 -15.82
C LYS A 158 -9.74 3.77 -14.66
N ALA A 159 -8.89 4.39 -13.81
CA ALA A 159 -8.33 3.70 -12.63
C ALA A 159 -9.43 3.22 -11.69
N LEU A 160 -10.46 4.05 -11.46
CA LEU A 160 -11.60 3.68 -10.62
C LEU A 160 -12.36 2.48 -11.17
N GLN A 161 -12.53 2.37 -12.48
CA GLN A 161 -13.22 1.24 -13.12
C GLN A 161 -12.43 -0.07 -13.08
N GLU A 162 -11.13 0.00 -13.33
CA GLU A 162 -10.25 -1.17 -13.47
C GLU A 162 -9.74 -1.70 -12.14
N ILE A 163 -9.51 -0.82 -11.14
CA ILE A 163 -9.01 -1.23 -9.83
C ILE A 163 -10.18 -1.62 -8.93
N THR A 164 -10.09 -2.82 -8.36
CA THR A 164 -11.00 -3.28 -7.28
C THR A 164 -10.14 -3.70 -6.10
N PRO A 165 -10.06 -2.89 -5.03
CA PRO A 165 -9.35 -3.25 -3.82
C PRO A 165 -9.97 -4.49 -3.17
N SER A 166 -9.18 -5.33 -2.53
CA SER A 166 -9.63 -6.58 -1.91
C SER A 166 -9.04 -6.85 -0.53
N ASP A 167 -7.94 -6.18 -0.18
CA ASP A 167 -7.38 -6.25 1.18
C ASP A 167 -8.24 -5.45 2.15
N GLU A 168 -8.65 -6.07 3.26
CA GLU A 168 -9.46 -5.41 4.28
C GLU A 168 -8.62 -4.55 5.24
N GLY A 169 -7.32 -4.76 5.27
CA GLY A 169 -6.38 -4.08 6.17
C GLY A 169 -5.63 -2.92 5.51
N MET A 170 -4.54 -2.52 6.16
CA MET A 170 -3.68 -1.41 5.71
C MET A 170 -2.84 -1.75 4.47
N GLY A 171 -2.77 -3.03 4.08
CA GLY A 171 -2.11 -3.47 2.85
C GLY A 171 -2.77 -2.98 1.57
N VAL A 172 -4.02 -2.51 1.65
CA VAL A 172 -4.78 -1.96 0.51
C VAL A 172 -4.02 -0.86 -0.22
N SER A 173 -3.25 -0.03 0.50
CA SER A 173 -2.43 1.03 -0.10
C SER A 173 -1.40 0.48 -1.08
N THR A 174 -0.73 -0.62 -0.72
CA THR A 174 0.24 -1.31 -1.59
C THR A 174 -0.47 -2.12 -2.68
N GLU A 175 -1.57 -2.79 -2.35
CA GLU A 175 -2.38 -3.56 -3.30
C GLU A 175 -2.84 -2.72 -4.48
N ILE A 176 -3.40 -1.54 -4.22
CA ILE A 176 -3.87 -0.61 -5.26
C ILE A 176 -2.74 -0.25 -6.22
N LEU A 177 -1.55 0.05 -5.70
CA LEU A 177 -0.39 0.42 -6.52
C LEU A 177 0.11 -0.74 -7.39
N ILE A 178 0.16 -1.95 -6.83
CA ILE A 178 0.54 -3.15 -7.58
C ILE A 178 -0.50 -3.44 -8.68
N LYS A 179 -1.80 -3.34 -8.38
CA LYS A 179 -2.86 -3.51 -9.38
C LYS A 179 -2.78 -2.44 -10.46
N ALA A 180 -2.59 -1.17 -10.09
CA ALA A 180 -2.43 -0.08 -11.05
C ALA A 180 -1.25 -0.31 -12.00
N SER A 181 -0.10 -0.70 -11.47
CA SER A 181 1.10 -0.99 -12.27
C SER A 181 0.92 -2.19 -13.20
N ASN A 182 0.22 -3.26 -12.74
CA ASN A 182 -0.08 -4.44 -13.56
C ASN A 182 -1.08 -4.14 -14.69
N LEU A 183 -1.98 -3.18 -14.48
CA LEU A 183 -2.95 -2.69 -15.47
C LEU A 183 -2.35 -1.60 -16.37
N GLU A 184 -1.04 -1.34 -16.26
CA GLU A 184 -0.32 -0.31 -17.03
C GLU A 184 -0.90 1.10 -16.88
N LEU A 185 -1.55 1.37 -15.73
CA LEU A 185 -2.02 2.69 -15.38
C LEU A 185 -0.84 3.60 -15.01
N LYS A 186 -0.89 4.84 -15.45
CA LYS A 186 0.15 5.83 -15.16
C LYS A 186 0.04 6.31 -13.72
N ILE A 187 1.12 6.15 -12.94
CA ILE A 187 1.19 6.57 -11.54
C ILE A 187 2.18 7.73 -11.42
N ALA A 188 1.84 8.76 -10.65
CA ALA A 188 2.76 9.83 -10.29
C ALA A 188 2.57 10.29 -8.84
N GLU A 189 3.59 10.92 -8.30
CA GLU A 189 3.55 11.56 -6.99
C GLU A 189 3.53 13.08 -7.12
N VAL A 190 2.82 13.73 -6.20
CA VAL A 190 2.82 15.20 -6.03
C VAL A 190 3.16 15.54 -4.58
N PRO A 191 3.84 16.66 -4.32
CA PRO A 191 4.18 17.03 -2.94
C PRO A 191 2.94 17.45 -2.16
N ILE A 192 2.81 16.94 -0.93
CA ILE A 192 1.82 17.39 0.05
C ILE A 192 2.48 17.71 1.37
N LYS A 193 1.77 18.48 2.20
CA LYS A 193 2.17 18.76 3.57
C LYS A 193 1.25 18.04 4.55
N VAL A 194 1.83 17.48 5.61
CA VAL A 194 1.11 16.78 6.65
C VAL A 194 1.43 17.43 7.99
N ASN A 195 0.40 17.73 8.76
CA ASN A 195 0.55 18.24 10.12
C ASN A 195 0.59 17.06 11.09
N TYR A 196 1.63 17.01 11.91
CA TYR A 196 1.79 16.00 12.95
C TYR A 196 1.49 16.56 14.35
N ASP A 197 1.00 17.82 14.46
CA ASP A 197 0.65 18.47 15.69
C ASP A 197 -0.70 17.96 16.21
N GLY A 198 -0.67 17.05 17.18
CA GLY A 198 -1.85 16.56 17.89
C GLY A 198 -1.79 15.06 18.21
N ASP A 199 -2.52 14.65 19.27
CA ASP A 199 -2.79 13.26 19.66
C ASP A 199 -3.77 12.59 18.67
N THR A 200 -3.37 12.42 17.42
CA THR A 200 -4.29 12.04 16.34
C THR A 200 -4.24 10.55 15.95
N SER A 201 -3.37 9.73 16.55
CA SER A 201 -3.37 8.30 16.24
C SER A 201 -3.99 7.48 17.37
N THR A 202 -5.17 6.94 17.13
CA THR A 202 -5.90 6.02 18.03
C THR A 202 -5.31 4.59 18.04
N HIS A 203 -4.25 4.32 17.27
CA HIS A 203 -3.65 2.98 17.13
C HIS A 203 -2.23 2.91 17.68
N ASP A 204 -1.89 1.79 18.32
CA ASP A 204 -0.52 1.47 18.74
C ASP A 204 0.41 1.42 17.52
N PRO A 205 1.43 2.30 17.43
CA PRO A 205 2.27 2.44 16.23
C PRO A 205 3.05 1.18 15.86
N VAL A 206 3.34 0.31 16.82
CA VAL A 206 4.16 -0.91 16.61
C VAL A 206 3.32 -2.04 16.02
N SER A 207 2.13 -2.31 16.57
CA SER A 207 1.24 -3.35 16.05
C SER A 207 0.73 -2.99 14.66
N HIS A 208 0.46 -1.70 14.43
CA HIS A 208 0.03 -1.18 13.14
C HIS A 208 1.13 -1.31 12.08
N GLY A 209 2.36 -0.90 12.39
CA GLY A 209 3.50 -1.01 11.46
C GLY A 209 3.81 -2.45 11.05
N THR A 210 3.73 -3.41 11.98
CA THR A 210 3.98 -4.83 11.67
C THR A 210 2.92 -5.42 10.75
N SER A 211 1.64 -5.10 10.94
CA SER A 211 0.56 -5.58 10.07
C SER A 211 0.70 -5.07 8.64
N VAL A 212 1.08 -3.80 8.46
CA VAL A 212 1.34 -3.20 7.13
C VAL A 212 2.51 -3.88 6.45
N ILE A 213 3.61 -4.13 7.16
CA ILE A 213 4.79 -4.82 6.62
C ILE A 213 4.41 -6.24 6.16
N LEU A 214 3.71 -7.00 7.00
CA LEU A 214 3.28 -8.36 6.66
C LEU A 214 2.34 -8.39 5.45
N SER A 215 1.38 -7.49 5.37
CA SER A 215 0.49 -7.36 4.20
C SER A 215 1.25 -6.99 2.94
N THR A 216 2.18 -6.04 3.02
CA THR A 216 3.03 -5.64 1.88
C THR A 216 3.90 -6.79 1.40
N ILE A 217 4.53 -7.54 2.31
CA ILE A 217 5.30 -8.74 1.99
C ILE A 217 4.41 -9.79 1.31
N LYS A 218 3.23 -10.06 1.87
CA LYS A 218 2.25 -10.99 1.31
C LYS A 218 1.89 -10.61 -0.14
N PHE A 219 1.48 -9.37 -0.38
CA PHE A 219 1.11 -8.92 -1.74
C PHE A 219 2.29 -8.96 -2.71
N THR A 220 3.45 -8.45 -2.30
CA THR A 220 4.66 -8.46 -3.13
C THR A 220 5.11 -9.88 -3.48
N SER A 221 5.08 -10.79 -2.49
CA SER A 221 5.51 -12.18 -2.67
C SER A 221 4.59 -12.99 -3.60
N ILE A 222 3.28 -12.69 -3.57
CA ILE A 222 2.31 -13.35 -4.45
C ILE A 222 2.40 -12.77 -5.87
N HIS A 223 2.49 -11.46 -6.03
CA HIS A 223 2.45 -10.85 -7.38
C HIS A 223 3.79 -10.91 -8.13
N ASN A 224 4.91 -10.97 -7.43
CA ASN A 224 6.25 -11.07 -8.03
C ASN A 224 7.08 -12.21 -7.42
N PRO A 225 6.62 -13.46 -7.47
CA PRO A 225 7.27 -14.58 -6.78
C PRO A 225 8.69 -14.85 -7.27
N LEU A 226 8.94 -14.68 -8.58
CA LEU A 226 10.28 -14.88 -9.14
C LEU A 226 11.31 -13.87 -8.61
N LYS A 227 10.91 -12.61 -8.39
CA LYS A 227 11.81 -11.62 -7.80
C LYS A 227 11.96 -11.84 -6.30
N PHE A 228 10.86 -12.15 -5.59
CA PHE A 228 10.82 -12.24 -4.13
C PHE A 228 11.48 -13.50 -3.58
N TYR A 229 11.23 -14.65 -4.19
CA TYR A 229 11.79 -15.94 -3.78
C TYR A 229 12.91 -16.42 -4.72
N GLY A 230 12.80 -16.15 -6.03
CA GLY A 230 13.74 -16.63 -7.02
C GLY A 230 15.13 -16.01 -6.88
N ILE A 231 15.24 -14.69 -6.74
CA ILE A 231 16.54 -14.02 -6.59
C ILE A 231 17.27 -14.48 -5.32
N PRO A 232 16.67 -14.44 -4.12
CA PRO A 232 17.29 -14.99 -2.92
C PRO A 232 17.62 -16.48 -3.07
N GLY A 233 16.74 -17.25 -3.69
CA GLY A 233 16.97 -18.69 -3.96
C GLY A 233 18.24 -18.95 -4.75
N ILE A 234 18.46 -18.19 -5.84
CA ILE A 234 19.69 -18.28 -6.64
C ILE A 234 20.92 -17.88 -5.82
N ILE A 235 20.82 -16.81 -5.04
CA ILE A 235 21.94 -16.35 -4.19
C ILE A 235 22.33 -17.41 -3.18
N PHE A 236 21.36 -17.99 -2.43
CA PHE A 236 21.63 -19.06 -1.48
C PHE A 236 22.19 -20.31 -2.15
N LEU A 237 21.71 -20.66 -3.34
CA LEU A 237 22.21 -21.82 -4.10
C LEU A 237 23.67 -21.60 -4.51
N ILE A 238 24.03 -20.41 -5.01
CA ILE A 238 25.42 -20.10 -5.38
C ILE A 238 26.33 -20.13 -4.15
N ILE A 239 25.93 -19.49 -3.05
CA ILE A 239 26.67 -19.51 -1.78
C ILE A 239 26.86 -20.97 -1.33
N GLY A 240 25.79 -21.74 -1.33
CA GLY A 240 25.84 -23.15 -0.92
C GLY A 240 26.81 -23.99 -1.77
N LEU A 241 26.77 -23.81 -3.10
CA LEU A 241 27.70 -24.52 -4.01
C LEU A 241 29.15 -24.13 -3.78
N ILE A 242 29.45 -22.86 -3.50
CA ILE A 242 30.79 -22.39 -3.14
C ILE A 242 31.30 -23.08 -1.86
N PHE A 243 30.47 -23.14 -0.81
CA PHE A 243 30.84 -23.78 0.46
C PHE A 243 30.98 -25.30 0.32
N VAL A 244 30.15 -25.95 -0.50
CA VAL A 244 30.28 -27.39 -0.81
C VAL A 244 31.59 -27.66 -1.55
N ALA A 245 31.91 -26.86 -2.59
CA ALA A 245 33.17 -27.00 -3.31
C ALA A 245 34.37 -26.77 -2.40
N TRP A 246 34.31 -25.79 -1.51
CA TRP A 246 35.35 -25.53 -0.51
C TRP A 246 35.51 -26.68 0.48
N THR A 247 34.42 -27.28 0.96
CA THR A 247 34.46 -28.47 1.81
C THR A 247 35.17 -29.64 1.11
N ILE A 248 34.87 -29.89 -0.18
CA ILE A 248 35.49 -30.95 -0.97
C ILE A 248 36.98 -30.69 -1.13
N GLN A 249 37.39 -29.45 -1.37
CA GLN A 249 38.83 -29.10 -1.49
C GLN A 249 39.56 -29.35 -0.18
N ILE A 250 39.03 -28.89 0.95
CA ILE A 250 39.64 -29.12 2.26
C ILE A 250 39.80 -30.62 2.54
N TYR A 251 38.73 -31.37 2.28
CA TYR A 251 38.76 -32.85 2.44
C TYR A 251 39.81 -33.52 1.58
N ALA A 252 40.00 -33.07 0.34
CA ALA A 252 41.06 -33.61 -0.54
C ALA A 252 42.48 -33.36 -0.02
N GLU A 253 42.70 -32.23 0.68
CA GLU A 253 44.00 -31.83 1.21
C GLU A 253 44.28 -32.42 2.61
N THR A 254 43.25 -32.46 3.48
CA THR A 254 43.43 -32.77 4.90
C THR A 254 42.85 -34.13 5.30
N GLN A 255 42.02 -34.74 4.47
CA GLN A 255 41.19 -35.92 4.78
C GLN A 255 40.22 -35.72 5.96
N GLU A 256 40.01 -34.45 6.35
CA GLU A 256 39.12 -34.08 7.45
C GLU A 256 37.93 -33.28 6.93
N ILE A 257 36.74 -33.52 7.50
CA ILE A 257 35.50 -32.75 7.17
C ILE A 257 35.33 -31.67 8.23
N ILE A 258 35.38 -30.42 7.81
CA ILE A 258 35.04 -29.29 8.70
C ILE A 258 33.50 -29.18 8.74
N THR A 259 32.92 -29.75 9.79
CA THR A 259 31.47 -29.88 9.96
C THR A 259 30.70 -28.56 9.79
N ASN A 260 31.22 -27.46 10.36
CA ASN A 260 30.55 -26.15 10.28
C ASN A 260 30.47 -25.62 8.84
N VAL A 261 31.53 -25.77 8.05
CA VAL A 261 31.58 -25.33 6.64
C VAL A 261 30.61 -26.18 5.81
N SER A 262 30.64 -27.51 6.02
CA SER A 262 29.76 -28.46 5.32
C SER A 262 28.28 -28.16 5.61
N LEU A 263 27.90 -27.90 6.88
CA LEU A 263 26.53 -27.58 7.27
C LEU A 263 26.04 -26.27 6.64
N ILE A 264 26.89 -25.23 6.58
CA ILE A 264 26.54 -23.96 5.91
C ILE A 264 26.29 -24.25 4.42
N GLY A 265 27.15 -25.01 3.76
CA GLY A 265 27.03 -25.39 2.35
C GLY A 265 25.71 -26.11 2.06
N ILE A 266 25.47 -27.22 2.74
CA ILE A 266 24.27 -28.05 2.56
C ILE A 266 23.01 -27.26 2.94
N GLY A 267 23.00 -26.57 4.06
CA GLY A 267 21.87 -25.76 4.51
C GLY A 267 21.50 -24.66 3.49
N SER A 268 22.52 -23.99 2.93
CA SER A 268 22.30 -22.95 1.89
C SER A 268 21.76 -23.54 0.59
N VAL A 269 22.27 -24.70 0.15
CA VAL A 269 21.74 -25.38 -1.06
C VAL A 269 20.27 -25.79 -0.85
N VAL A 270 19.94 -26.39 0.29
CA VAL A 270 18.57 -26.80 0.61
C VAL A 270 17.63 -25.60 0.66
N LEU A 271 18.03 -24.52 1.37
CA LEU A 271 17.24 -23.30 1.45
C LEU A 271 17.05 -22.65 0.08
N GLY A 272 18.12 -22.54 -0.70
CA GLY A 272 18.08 -22.00 -2.06
C GLY A 272 17.13 -22.80 -2.97
N THR A 273 17.18 -24.12 -2.91
CA THR A 273 16.30 -25.02 -3.67
C THR A 273 14.83 -24.85 -3.27
N ILE A 274 14.53 -24.79 -1.96
CA ILE A 274 13.15 -24.57 -1.47
C ILE A 274 12.62 -23.24 -1.97
N LEU A 275 13.40 -22.17 -1.89
CA LEU A 275 13.00 -20.84 -2.36
C LEU A 275 12.74 -20.82 -3.86
N LEU A 276 13.56 -21.50 -4.67
CA LEU A 276 13.36 -21.61 -6.13
C LEU A 276 12.09 -22.39 -6.49
N ILE A 277 11.86 -23.53 -5.84
CA ILE A 277 10.63 -24.32 -6.03
C ILE A 277 9.41 -23.48 -5.69
N THR A 278 9.44 -22.78 -4.54
CA THR A 278 8.36 -21.86 -4.12
C THR A 278 8.12 -20.77 -5.16
N ALA A 279 9.19 -20.14 -5.69
CA ALA A 279 9.09 -19.14 -6.72
C ALA A 279 8.37 -19.64 -7.98
N VAL A 280 8.73 -20.83 -8.46
CA VAL A 280 8.15 -21.44 -9.68
C VAL A 280 6.69 -21.83 -9.45
N ILE A 281 6.37 -22.46 -8.32
CA ILE A 281 4.98 -22.86 -8.00
C ILE A 281 4.08 -21.63 -7.93
N LEU A 282 4.45 -20.61 -7.16
CA LEU A 282 3.66 -19.39 -7.04
C LEU A 282 3.53 -18.66 -8.38
N PHE A 283 4.59 -18.60 -9.18
CA PHE A 283 4.54 -18.00 -10.51
C PHE A 283 3.54 -18.73 -11.41
N SER A 284 3.56 -20.06 -11.42
CA SER A 284 2.63 -20.87 -12.19
C SER A 284 1.18 -20.65 -11.76
N ILE A 285 0.91 -20.63 -10.45
CA ILE A 285 -0.43 -20.37 -9.92
C ILE A 285 -0.95 -18.98 -10.33
N VAL A 286 -0.12 -17.95 -10.16
CA VAL A 286 -0.50 -16.56 -10.52
C VAL A 286 -0.75 -16.44 -12.02
N THR A 287 0.06 -17.08 -12.85
CA THR A 287 -0.12 -17.07 -14.30
C THR A 287 -1.43 -17.73 -14.71
N VAL A 288 -1.77 -18.89 -14.13
CA VAL A 288 -3.04 -19.59 -14.41
C VAL A 288 -4.25 -18.78 -13.96
N VAL A 289 -4.17 -18.15 -12.79
CA VAL A 289 -5.27 -17.30 -12.29
C VAL A 289 -5.49 -16.08 -13.19
N ASN A 290 -4.41 -15.44 -13.65
CA ASN A 290 -4.51 -14.27 -14.52
C ASN A 290 -4.96 -14.61 -15.96
N SER A 291 -4.70 -15.83 -16.43
CA SER A 291 -5.15 -16.27 -17.78
C SER A 291 -6.66 -16.59 -17.85
N LYS A 292 -7.34 -16.69 -16.70
CA LYS A 292 -8.78 -16.96 -16.62
C LYS A 292 -9.64 -15.70 -16.44
N LYS A 293 -9.02 -14.53 -16.37
CA LYS A 293 -9.67 -13.20 -16.36
C LYS A 293 -9.64 -12.60 -17.77
#